data_ae1a956bdc78feb58c827f8604f82f43
#
_entry.id   ae1a956bdc78feb58c827f8604f82f43
#
_cell.length_a   1.000
_cell.length_b   1.000
_cell.length_c   1.000
_cell.angle_alpha   90.00
_cell.angle_beta   90.00
_cell.angle_gamma   90.00
#
_symmetry.space_group_name_H-M   'P 1'
#
loop_
_entity.id
_entity.type
_entity.pdbx_description
1 polymer ?
#
loop_
_entity_poly.entity_id
_entity_poly.type
_entity_poly.pdbx_seq_one_letter_code
_entity_poly.pdbx_strand_id
1 'polypeptide(L)'
;NGSGWDLIGSPVNGLQISSFVSTNDAGGSPLATGNGSGAGASGEYAIGVFNSSSNSWSNYTTANVSTTQFTPGKGYQMATDSGATLAFTGTVDTDATETIAIQNYAAASGSRWNLISNPYPSFLTIGPNTTTDTFLEVNDDVIDATYVGVYGYDGNSGDGSNYTIYNNTSTGKIAPGQGFFVAARSSSSANITFKEAMQTTSTGDDFFEGDIFQFNELELRLSNGENYVGKTNIFF
;
A
#
# COMPACT_ATOMS: atom_id res chain seq x y z
N ASN A 1 -0.77 2.77 -19.18
CA ASN A 1 0.21 1.79 -18.79
C ASN A 1 -0.46 0.44 -18.74
N GLY A 2 0.13 -0.54 -19.38
CA GLY A 2 -0.51 -1.84 -19.52
C GLY A 2 -0.42 -2.62 -18.20
N SER A 3 -1.40 -3.42 -17.93
CA SER A 3 -1.42 -4.71 -17.20
C SER A 3 -0.34 -5.01 -16.12
N GLY A 4 0.20 -4.04 -15.43
CA GLY A 4 1.12 -4.25 -14.30
C GLY A 4 0.37 -4.58 -13.01
N TRP A 5 1.00 -5.35 -12.12
CA TRP A 5 0.53 -5.55 -10.76
C TRP A 5 1.21 -4.53 -9.84
N ASP A 6 0.41 -3.87 -9.02
CA ASP A 6 0.88 -2.94 -7.99
C ASP A 6 0.70 -3.55 -6.60
N LEU A 7 1.50 -3.08 -5.64
CA LEU A 7 1.35 -3.42 -4.24
C LEU A 7 0.65 -2.28 -3.51
N ILE A 8 -0.53 -2.57 -2.98
CA ILE A 8 -1.39 -1.58 -2.33
C ILE A 8 -1.76 -2.00 -0.91
N GLY A 9 -2.38 -1.08 -0.18
CA GLY A 9 -3.15 -1.32 1.03
C GLY A 9 -4.22 -0.28 1.20
N SER A 10 -5.11 -0.46 2.15
CA SER A 10 -6.14 0.53 2.43
C SER A 10 -5.63 1.59 3.40
N PRO A 11 -5.67 2.89 3.04
CA PRO A 11 -5.37 3.99 3.95
C PRO A 11 -6.58 4.37 4.83
N VAL A 12 -7.63 3.55 4.81
CA VAL A 12 -8.87 3.75 5.57
C VAL A 12 -9.36 2.46 6.19
N ASN A 13 -10.05 2.56 7.32
CA ASN A 13 -10.62 1.45 8.05
C ASN A 13 -12.04 1.11 7.57
N GLY A 14 -12.45 -0.16 7.76
CA GLY A 14 -13.81 -0.62 7.51
C GLY A 14 -14.16 -0.85 6.04
N LEU A 15 -13.23 -0.70 5.11
CA LEU A 15 -13.47 -0.91 3.68
C LEU A 15 -13.53 -2.40 3.35
N GLN A 16 -14.66 -2.85 2.83
CA GLN A 16 -14.80 -4.21 2.30
C GLN A 16 -14.18 -4.34 0.91
N ILE A 17 -13.56 -5.48 0.64
CA ILE A 17 -12.97 -5.77 -0.69
C ILE A 17 -14.04 -5.70 -1.77
N SER A 18 -15.25 -6.22 -1.52
CA SER A 18 -16.37 -6.14 -2.48
C SER A 18 -16.82 -4.70 -2.78
N SER A 19 -16.85 -3.84 -1.76
CA SER A 19 -17.20 -2.44 -1.94
C SER A 19 -16.12 -1.70 -2.72
N PHE A 20 -14.84 -1.98 -2.44
CA PHE A 20 -13.72 -1.44 -3.19
C PHE A 20 -13.77 -1.84 -4.67
N VAL A 21 -13.96 -3.13 -4.95
CA VAL A 21 -14.12 -3.65 -6.32
C VAL A 21 -15.29 -2.96 -7.01
N SER A 22 -16.48 -2.94 -6.39
CA SER A 22 -17.69 -2.34 -6.98
C SER A 22 -17.52 -0.85 -7.27
N THR A 23 -16.90 -0.09 -6.36
CA THR A 23 -16.69 1.35 -6.54
C THR A 23 -15.71 1.63 -7.68
N ASN A 24 -14.67 0.83 -7.78
CA ASN A 24 -13.62 1.01 -8.77
C ASN A 24 -13.89 0.26 -10.08
N ASP A 25 -14.93 -0.58 -10.15
CA ASP A 25 -15.33 -1.35 -11.33
C ASP A 25 -16.49 -0.70 -12.12
N ALA A 26 -17.12 0.33 -11.57
CA ALA A 26 -18.28 0.95 -12.19
C ALA A 26 -17.92 1.86 -13.37
N GLY A 27 -18.49 1.58 -14.54
CA GLY A 27 -18.48 2.49 -15.68
C GLY A 27 -17.21 2.50 -16.53
N GLY A 28 -16.49 1.42 -16.62
CA GLY A 28 -15.24 1.32 -17.39
C GLY A 28 -14.04 1.22 -16.47
N SER A 29 -14.19 0.39 -15.56
CA SER A 29 -13.41 0.03 -14.39
C SER A 29 -11.91 0.09 -14.54
N PRO A 30 -11.22 0.76 -13.60
CA PRO A 30 -9.79 0.64 -13.45
C PRO A 30 -9.34 -0.71 -12.86
N LEU A 31 -10.20 -1.40 -12.10
CA LEU A 31 -9.83 -2.68 -11.49
C LEU A 31 -10.06 -3.82 -12.47
N ALA A 32 -9.00 -4.52 -12.83
CA ALA A 32 -9.10 -5.71 -13.66
C ALA A 32 -9.90 -6.78 -12.92
N THR A 33 -10.93 -7.33 -13.57
CA THR A 33 -11.68 -8.46 -13.04
C THR A 33 -11.37 -9.71 -13.85
N GLY A 34 -11.28 -10.84 -13.19
CA GLY A 34 -10.90 -12.08 -13.81
C GLY A 34 -11.75 -12.52 -14.98
N ASN A 35 -12.95 -11.99 -15.13
CA ASN A 35 -13.84 -12.29 -16.26
C ASN A 35 -13.63 -11.35 -17.46
N GLY A 36 -13.12 -10.16 -17.25
CA GLY A 36 -12.92 -9.17 -18.31
C GLY A 36 -11.52 -9.24 -18.93
N SER A 37 -10.53 -9.54 -18.13
CA SER A 37 -9.11 -9.55 -18.51
C SER A 37 -8.53 -10.93 -18.77
N GLY A 38 -9.35 -11.98 -18.78
CA GLY A 38 -8.86 -13.33 -19.02
C GLY A 38 -8.31 -14.05 -17.78
N ALA A 39 -8.45 -13.53 -16.58
CA ALA A 39 -8.20 -14.27 -15.34
C ALA A 39 -9.29 -15.32 -15.10
N GLY A 40 -9.66 -15.99 -16.09
CA GLY A 40 -10.37 -17.24 -16.12
C GLY A 40 -11.84 -17.22 -15.73
N ALA A 41 -12.55 -18.23 -16.17
CA ALA A 41 -13.93 -18.57 -15.81
C ALA A 41 -14.11 -18.88 -14.29
N SER A 42 -13.10 -18.69 -13.46
CA SER A 42 -13.08 -18.98 -12.02
C SER A 42 -13.71 -17.89 -11.16
N GLY A 43 -14.01 -16.72 -11.72
CA GLY A 43 -14.53 -15.58 -10.95
C GLY A 43 -13.50 -14.98 -9.98
N GLU A 44 -12.22 -15.02 -10.32
CA GLU A 44 -11.15 -14.36 -9.58
C GLU A 44 -11.06 -12.88 -9.93
N TYR A 45 -10.77 -12.08 -8.92
CA TYR A 45 -10.49 -10.66 -9.08
C TYR A 45 -8.98 -10.41 -9.16
N ALA A 46 -8.57 -9.37 -9.87
CA ALA A 46 -7.17 -8.96 -9.90
C ALA A 46 -6.79 -8.18 -8.62
N ILE A 47 -7.12 -8.74 -7.49
CA ILE A 47 -6.71 -8.29 -6.16
C ILE A 47 -6.53 -9.52 -5.25
N GLY A 48 -5.44 -9.55 -4.49
CA GLY A 48 -5.14 -10.72 -3.66
C GLY A 48 -4.09 -10.45 -2.61
N VAL A 49 -3.74 -11.48 -1.86
CA VAL A 49 -2.80 -11.43 -0.76
C VAL A 49 -1.57 -12.28 -1.03
N PHE A 50 -0.44 -11.89 -0.46
CA PHE A 50 0.75 -12.73 -0.37
C PHE A 50 0.70 -13.57 0.91
N ASN A 51 0.81 -14.88 0.78
CA ASN A 51 0.85 -15.83 1.89
C ASN A 51 2.32 -16.19 2.18
N SER A 52 2.89 -15.59 3.22
CA SER A 52 4.28 -15.85 3.63
C SER A 52 4.51 -17.31 4.02
N SER A 53 3.51 -17.98 4.62
CA SER A 53 3.64 -19.38 5.06
C SER A 53 3.74 -20.39 3.91
N SER A 54 3.16 -20.09 2.76
CA SER A 54 3.22 -20.93 1.55
C SER A 54 4.05 -20.33 0.42
N ASN A 55 4.60 -19.12 0.62
CA ASN A 55 5.33 -18.35 -0.39
C ASN A 55 4.57 -18.24 -1.72
N SER A 56 3.29 -17.87 -1.64
CA SER A 56 2.41 -17.86 -2.81
C SER A 56 1.39 -16.72 -2.76
N TRP A 57 0.90 -16.35 -3.92
CA TRP A 57 -0.18 -15.40 -4.07
C TRP A 57 -1.54 -16.10 -4.07
N SER A 58 -2.55 -15.41 -3.55
CA SER A 58 -3.93 -15.89 -3.54
C SER A 58 -4.88 -14.73 -3.82
N ASN A 59 -5.53 -14.77 -4.97
CA ASN A 59 -6.51 -13.75 -5.35
C ASN A 59 -7.87 -13.98 -4.69
N TYR A 60 -8.60 -12.90 -4.50
CA TYR A 60 -9.99 -12.97 -4.05
C TYR A 60 -10.89 -13.47 -5.17
N THR A 61 -11.93 -14.19 -4.77
CA THR A 61 -12.93 -14.76 -5.68
C THR A 61 -14.32 -14.23 -5.34
N THR A 62 -15.29 -14.46 -6.22
CA THR A 62 -16.71 -14.16 -5.96
C THR A 62 -17.25 -14.80 -4.69
N ALA A 63 -16.63 -15.92 -4.26
CA ALA A 63 -17.04 -16.63 -3.06
C ALA A 63 -16.62 -15.97 -1.74
N ASN A 64 -15.51 -15.21 -1.73
CA ASN A 64 -14.95 -14.66 -0.50
C ASN A 64 -14.83 -13.12 -0.48
N VAL A 65 -14.95 -12.45 -1.62
CA VAL A 65 -14.79 -10.99 -1.73
C VAL A 65 -15.80 -10.22 -0.88
N SER A 66 -17.00 -10.74 -0.70
CA SER A 66 -18.09 -10.08 0.05
C SER A 66 -17.99 -10.20 1.57
N THR A 67 -17.13 -11.08 2.07
CA THR A 67 -16.95 -11.34 3.51
C THR A 67 -15.63 -10.83 4.06
N THR A 68 -14.79 -10.27 3.19
CA THR A 68 -13.43 -9.84 3.56
C THR A 68 -13.31 -8.32 3.52
N GLN A 69 -12.72 -7.76 4.57
CA GLN A 69 -12.33 -6.35 4.63
C GLN A 69 -10.82 -6.21 4.43
N PHE A 70 -10.40 -5.03 3.97
CA PHE A 70 -9.01 -4.65 4.09
C PHE A 70 -8.61 -4.62 5.57
N THR A 71 -7.46 -5.17 5.87
CA THR A 71 -6.85 -5.08 7.20
C THR A 71 -5.85 -3.92 7.19
N PRO A 72 -5.94 -2.95 8.10
CA PRO A 72 -4.96 -1.88 8.20
C PRO A 72 -3.54 -2.42 8.29
N GLY A 73 -2.60 -1.76 7.62
CA GLY A 73 -1.21 -2.19 7.58
C GLY A 73 -0.90 -3.44 6.76
N LYS A 74 -1.91 -4.20 6.31
CA LYS A 74 -1.71 -5.35 5.43
C LYS A 74 -1.62 -4.93 3.98
N GLY A 75 -0.65 -5.49 3.26
CA GLY A 75 -0.49 -5.27 1.83
C GLY A 75 -1.24 -6.29 0.97
N TYR A 76 -1.54 -5.88 -0.25
CA TYR A 76 -2.28 -6.63 -1.28
C TYR A 76 -1.61 -6.39 -2.62
N GLN A 77 -1.68 -7.36 -3.51
CA GLN A 77 -1.43 -7.12 -4.94
C GLN A 77 -2.73 -6.70 -5.62
N MET A 78 -2.61 -5.87 -6.64
CA MET A 78 -3.74 -5.45 -7.46
C MET A 78 -3.29 -5.12 -8.88
N ALA A 79 -4.15 -5.37 -9.86
CA ALA A 79 -3.94 -4.88 -11.23
C ALA A 79 -5.15 -4.08 -11.72
N THR A 80 -4.90 -3.07 -12.53
CA THR A 80 -5.92 -2.25 -13.18
C THR A 80 -5.86 -2.42 -14.70
N ASP A 81 -7.00 -2.23 -15.37
CA ASP A 81 -7.06 -2.33 -16.83
C ASP A 81 -6.37 -1.16 -17.55
N SER A 82 -6.27 0.01 -16.90
CA SER A 82 -5.86 1.25 -17.58
C SER A 82 -5.00 2.21 -16.75
N GLY A 83 -4.53 1.82 -15.58
CA GLY A 83 -3.74 2.71 -14.70
C GLY A 83 -4.56 3.91 -14.16
N ALA A 84 -5.87 3.75 -14.00
CA ALA A 84 -6.74 4.81 -13.53
C ALA A 84 -6.64 5.01 -11.99
N THR A 85 -7.09 6.17 -11.53
CA THR A 85 -7.16 6.51 -10.12
C THR A 85 -8.14 5.61 -9.39
N LEU A 86 -7.74 5.07 -8.24
CA LEU A 86 -8.56 4.26 -7.37
C LEU A 86 -9.11 5.07 -6.20
N ALA A 87 -10.36 4.79 -5.83
CA ALA A 87 -11.02 5.41 -4.69
C ALA A 87 -11.09 4.44 -3.50
N PHE A 88 -10.64 4.90 -2.34
CA PHE A 88 -10.79 4.23 -1.05
C PHE A 88 -11.80 5.00 -0.20
N THR A 89 -12.88 4.33 0.21
CA THR A 89 -13.94 4.95 1.02
C THR A 89 -14.06 4.23 2.35
N GLY A 90 -13.83 4.95 3.44
CA GLY A 90 -13.87 4.38 4.79
C GLY A 90 -13.62 5.44 5.85
N THR A 91 -13.29 5.01 7.05
CA THR A 91 -12.97 5.89 8.17
C THR A 91 -11.44 6.05 8.27
N VAL A 92 -10.98 7.28 8.38
CA VAL A 92 -9.55 7.54 8.65
C VAL A 92 -9.23 7.00 10.04
N ASP A 93 -8.10 6.32 10.13
CA ASP A 93 -7.57 5.87 11.40
C ASP A 93 -7.08 7.07 12.22
N THR A 94 -7.51 7.12 13.47
CA THR A 94 -7.11 8.15 14.44
C THR A 94 -6.35 7.56 15.63
N ASP A 95 -6.03 6.28 15.58
CA ASP A 95 -5.24 5.62 16.61
C ASP A 95 -3.76 6.04 16.48
N ALA A 96 -3.14 6.33 17.61
CA ALA A 96 -1.74 6.76 17.65
C ALA A 96 -0.77 5.69 17.13
N THR A 97 -1.25 4.45 17.02
CA THR A 97 -0.44 3.29 16.62
C THR A 97 -1.30 2.24 15.95
N GLU A 98 -0.89 1.83 14.75
CA GLU A 98 -1.39 0.63 14.07
C GLU A 98 -0.34 -0.47 14.08
N THR A 99 -0.78 -1.73 14.15
CA THR A 99 0.14 -2.87 14.14
C THR A 99 -0.30 -3.97 13.18
N ILE A 100 0.67 -4.60 12.52
CA ILE A 100 0.45 -5.77 11.66
C ILE A 100 1.44 -6.88 11.99
N ALA A 101 0.92 -8.10 12.19
CA ALA A 101 1.76 -9.24 12.48
C ALA A 101 2.56 -9.69 11.25
N ILE A 102 3.85 -9.94 11.45
CA ILE A 102 4.75 -10.53 10.48
C ILE A 102 5.42 -11.78 11.06
N GLN A 103 5.87 -12.68 10.20
CA GLN A 103 6.55 -13.90 10.63
C GLN A 103 7.49 -14.43 9.54
N ASN A 104 8.62 -15.03 9.96
CA ASN A 104 9.56 -15.69 9.07
C ASN A 104 9.24 -17.18 8.98
N TYR A 105 8.75 -17.63 7.83
CA TYR A 105 8.44 -19.04 7.54
C TYR A 105 9.50 -19.75 6.68
N ALA A 106 10.67 -19.15 6.45
CA ALA A 106 11.69 -19.70 5.55
C ALA A 106 12.18 -21.09 5.98
N ALA A 107 12.24 -21.38 7.29
CA ALA A 107 12.62 -22.69 7.80
C ALA A 107 11.56 -23.79 7.54
N ALA A 108 10.31 -23.42 7.27
CA ALA A 108 9.19 -24.32 6.99
C ALA A 108 8.78 -24.33 5.51
N SER A 109 9.70 -24.04 4.61
CA SER A 109 9.47 -23.92 3.16
C SER A 109 8.57 -22.74 2.73
N GLY A 110 8.26 -21.83 3.64
CA GLY A 110 7.60 -20.56 3.35
C GLY A 110 8.60 -19.45 3.06
N SER A 111 8.19 -18.22 3.31
CA SER A 111 8.97 -17.00 3.06
C SER A 111 9.24 -16.23 4.35
N ARG A 112 10.33 -15.48 4.39
CA ARG A 112 10.55 -14.42 5.39
C ARG A 112 9.87 -13.11 5.02
N TRP A 113 9.51 -12.97 3.76
CA TRP A 113 8.89 -11.76 3.25
C TRP A 113 7.43 -11.67 3.66
N ASN A 114 7.05 -10.49 4.10
CA ASN A 114 5.68 -10.17 4.48
C ASN A 114 5.28 -8.90 3.73
N LEU A 115 4.13 -8.97 3.07
CA LEU A 115 3.56 -7.82 2.35
C LEU A 115 2.71 -7.02 3.32
N ILE A 116 3.13 -5.79 3.57
CA ILE A 116 2.47 -4.81 4.43
C ILE A 116 2.21 -3.52 3.66
N SER A 117 1.52 -2.56 4.25
CA SER A 117 1.18 -1.30 3.59
C SER A 117 1.12 -0.13 4.58
N ASN A 118 1.23 1.07 4.06
CA ASN A 118 0.96 2.28 4.82
C ASN A 118 -0.54 2.36 5.17
N PRO A 119 -0.93 2.31 6.46
CA PRO A 119 -2.34 2.34 6.87
C PRO A 119 -2.93 3.76 6.90
N TYR A 120 -2.13 4.80 6.71
CA TYR A 120 -2.56 6.19 6.87
C TYR A 120 -2.75 6.89 5.51
N PRO A 121 -3.63 7.90 5.44
CA PRO A 121 -3.85 8.72 4.24
C PRO A 121 -2.79 9.82 4.08
N SER A 122 -1.60 9.61 4.60
CA SER A 122 -0.45 10.51 4.55
C SER A 122 0.82 9.75 4.21
N PHE A 123 1.87 10.42 3.77
CA PHE A 123 3.17 9.80 3.62
C PHE A 123 3.75 9.39 4.97
N LEU A 124 4.50 8.29 5.00
CA LEU A 124 5.30 7.84 6.15
C LEU A 124 6.78 8.02 5.88
N THR A 125 7.52 8.47 6.87
CA THR A 125 8.99 8.54 6.82
C THR A 125 9.59 7.16 7.05
N ILE A 126 10.35 6.65 6.06
CA ILE A 126 10.97 5.32 6.12
C ILE A 126 12.17 5.31 7.06
N GLY A 127 13.08 6.23 6.89
CA GLY A 127 14.35 6.30 7.60
C GLY A 127 14.97 7.70 7.50
N PRO A 128 16.22 7.85 7.94
CA PRO A 128 17.13 6.81 8.46
C PRO A 128 16.75 6.30 9.85
N ASN A 129 17.19 5.09 10.21
CA ASN A 129 16.91 4.49 11.52
C ASN A 129 17.69 5.14 12.69
N THR A 130 18.46 6.19 12.41
CA THR A 130 19.12 7.03 13.42
C THR A 130 18.26 8.24 13.84
N THR A 131 17.10 8.39 13.24
CA THR A 131 16.14 9.47 13.51
C THR A 131 14.94 8.84 14.19
N THR A 132 14.53 9.36 15.33
CA THR A 132 13.36 8.87 16.08
C THR A 132 12.08 8.95 15.25
N ASP A 133 11.18 7.99 15.48
CA ASP A 133 9.87 7.91 14.84
C ASP A 133 9.90 7.74 13.31
N THR A 134 10.96 7.13 12.77
CA THR A 134 10.93 6.60 11.40
C THR A 134 10.51 5.13 11.38
N PHE A 135 9.98 4.66 10.25
CA PHE A 135 9.50 3.28 10.13
C PHE A 135 10.59 2.24 10.44
N LEU A 136 11.79 2.42 9.90
CA LEU A 136 12.89 1.48 10.10
C LEU A 136 13.49 1.55 11.51
N GLU A 137 13.49 2.72 12.15
CA GLU A 137 13.98 2.86 13.53
C GLU A 137 13.05 2.15 14.51
N VAL A 138 11.73 2.38 14.38
CA VAL A 138 10.75 1.81 15.29
C VAL A 138 10.64 0.28 15.16
N ASN A 139 10.97 -0.28 13.99
CA ASN A 139 10.80 -1.69 13.67
C ASN A 139 12.12 -2.47 13.53
N ASP A 140 13.25 -1.89 13.94
CA ASP A 140 14.59 -2.48 13.77
C ASP A 140 14.73 -3.85 14.46
N ASP A 141 14.05 -4.08 15.56
CA ASP A 141 14.12 -5.32 16.33
C ASP A 141 13.29 -6.48 15.74
N VAL A 142 12.31 -6.19 14.88
CA VAL A 142 11.43 -7.20 14.26
C VAL A 142 11.75 -7.45 12.78
N ILE A 143 12.43 -6.54 12.11
CA ILE A 143 12.93 -6.71 10.74
C ILE A 143 14.25 -7.50 10.75
N ASP A 144 14.44 -8.40 9.78
CA ASP A 144 15.65 -9.21 9.65
C ASP A 144 16.88 -8.32 9.40
N ALA A 145 17.89 -8.41 10.27
CA ALA A 145 19.07 -7.57 10.23
C ALA A 145 19.90 -7.71 8.93
N THR A 146 19.75 -8.83 8.20
CA THR A 146 20.43 -9.05 6.90
C THR A 146 19.70 -8.33 5.77
N TYR A 147 18.40 -8.09 5.92
CA TYR A 147 17.52 -7.53 4.88
C TYR A 147 16.79 -6.29 5.40
N VAL A 148 17.46 -5.50 6.24
CA VAL A 148 16.86 -4.27 6.79
C VAL A 148 16.51 -3.31 5.66
N GLY A 149 15.21 -3.07 5.48
CA GLY A 149 14.71 -2.16 4.47
C GLY A 149 13.24 -2.32 4.15
N VAL A 150 12.75 -1.36 3.40
CA VAL A 150 11.46 -1.37 2.72
C VAL A 150 11.71 -1.73 1.26
N TYR A 151 11.02 -2.73 0.75
CA TYR A 151 11.15 -3.23 -0.61
C TYR A 151 9.87 -2.91 -1.37
N GLY A 152 9.88 -1.79 -2.08
CA GLY A 152 8.78 -1.36 -2.95
C GLY A 152 8.90 -2.01 -4.32
N TYR A 153 7.79 -2.48 -4.87
CA TYR A 153 7.73 -3.04 -6.21
C TYR A 153 7.35 -1.94 -7.20
N ASP A 154 8.20 -1.77 -8.20
CA ASP A 154 7.94 -0.91 -9.35
C ASP A 154 7.62 -1.81 -10.55
N GLY A 155 6.34 -1.89 -10.91
CA GLY A 155 5.82 -2.78 -11.95
C GLY A 155 6.33 -2.56 -13.37
N ASN A 156 7.15 -1.53 -13.58
CA ASN A 156 7.44 -0.96 -14.90
C ASN A 156 8.46 -1.73 -15.75
N SER A 157 9.33 -2.56 -15.22
CA SER A 157 10.40 -3.15 -16.04
C SER A 157 10.13 -4.56 -16.57
N GLY A 158 9.00 -5.16 -16.25
CA GLY A 158 8.53 -6.38 -16.91
C GLY A 158 9.34 -7.66 -16.65
N ASP A 159 10.44 -7.59 -15.92
CA ASP A 159 11.35 -8.70 -15.66
C ASP A 159 11.35 -9.22 -14.21
N GLY A 160 10.51 -8.64 -13.36
CA GLY A 160 10.39 -9.03 -11.94
C GLY A 160 11.60 -8.63 -11.06
N SER A 161 12.58 -7.89 -11.60
CA SER A 161 13.77 -7.44 -10.84
C SER A 161 13.59 -6.08 -10.16
N ASN A 162 12.40 -5.51 -10.17
CA ASN A 162 12.14 -4.12 -9.93
C ASN A 162 11.69 -3.85 -8.51
N TYR A 163 12.56 -4.11 -7.58
CA TYR A 163 12.38 -3.63 -6.21
C TYR A 163 13.26 -2.42 -5.97
N THR A 164 12.65 -1.28 -5.68
CA THR A 164 13.34 -0.16 -5.06
C THR A 164 13.51 -0.46 -3.58
N ILE A 165 14.75 -0.35 -3.08
CA ILE A 165 15.08 -0.70 -1.70
C ILE A 165 15.48 0.56 -0.95
N TYR A 166 14.70 0.91 0.06
CA TYR A 166 15.08 1.90 1.06
C TYR A 166 15.59 1.18 2.30
N ASN A 167 16.89 1.28 2.54
CA ASN A 167 17.55 0.67 3.69
C ASN A 167 17.60 1.63 4.89
N ASN A 168 18.27 1.22 5.96
CA ASN A 168 18.38 1.95 7.22
C ASN A 168 19.16 3.30 7.14
N THR A 169 19.74 3.65 6.00
CA THR A 169 20.37 4.96 5.76
C THR A 169 19.57 5.84 4.80
N SER A 170 18.50 5.30 4.22
CA SER A 170 17.67 6.00 3.25
C SER A 170 16.74 7.01 3.90
N THR A 171 16.43 8.08 3.18
CA THR A 171 15.49 9.14 3.61
C THR A 171 14.15 9.07 2.86
N GLY A 172 13.82 7.93 2.27
CA GLY A 172 12.61 7.71 1.49
C GLY A 172 11.32 7.84 2.29
N LYS A 173 10.22 7.85 1.56
CA LYS A 173 8.86 7.91 2.12
C LYS A 173 7.99 6.85 1.46
N ILE A 174 6.96 6.41 2.20
CA ILE A 174 5.94 5.49 1.71
C ILE A 174 4.67 6.29 1.45
N ALA A 175 4.15 6.23 0.24
CA ALA A 175 2.93 6.94 -0.14
C ALA A 175 1.69 6.38 0.58
N PRO A 176 0.60 7.17 0.69
CA PRO A 176 -0.68 6.68 1.19
C PRO A 176 -1.17 5.45 0.43
N GLY A 177 -1.57 4.41 1.15
CA GLY A 177 -2.08 3.19 0.52
C GLY A 177 -1.06 2.36 -0.26
N GLN A 178 0.21 2.67 -0.17
CA GLN A 178 1.28 1.93 -0.83
C GLN A 178 1.63 0.65 -0.07
N GLY A 179 1.67 -0.48 -0.80
CA GLY A 179 2.16 -1.76 -0.32
C GLY A 179 3.68 -1.94 -0.55
N PHE A 180 4.32 -2.68 0.34
CA PHE A 180 5.74 -2.98 0.25
C PHE A 180 6.09 -4.24 1.05
N PHE A 181 7.21 -4.87 0.73
CA PHE A 181 7.70 -6.02 1.49
C PHE A 181 8.68 -5.61 2.58
N VAL A 182 8.62 -6.36 3.68
CA VAL A 182 9.65 -6.40 4.73
C VAL A 182 10.03 -7.84 5.03
N ALA A 183 11.28 -8.06 5.44
CA ALA A 183 11.75 -9.38 5.87
C ALA A 183 11.58 -9.53 7.39
N ALA A 184 10.78 -10.51 7.83
CA ALA A 184 10.62 -10.78 9.25
C ALA A 184 11.87 -11.48 9.83
N ARG A 185 12.31 -11.04 11.01
CA ARG A 185 13.45 -11.63 11.74
C ARG A 185 13.11 -12.97 12.35
N SER A 186 11.99 -13.04 13.05
CA SER A 186 11.64 -14.18 13.92
C SER A 186 10.73 -15.18 13.23
N SER A 187 10.95 -16.48 13.51
CA SER A 187 10.01 -17.56 13.18
C SER A 187 8.75 -17.56 14.07
N SER A 188 8.77 -16.83 15.17
CA SER A 188 7.56 -16.50 15.93
C SER A 188 6.95 -15.20 15.38
N SER A 189 5.63 -15.09 15.51
CA SER A 189 4.94 -13.85 15.13
C SER A 189 5.47 -12.66 15.92
N ALA A 190 5.70 -11.55 15.23
CA ALA A 190 6.07 -10.25 15.80
C ALA A 190 5.26 -9.16 15.09
N ASN A 191 5.12 -8.00 15.71
CA ASN A 191 4.33 -6.92 15.14
C ASN A 191 5.21 -5.82 14.54
N ILE A 192 4.98 -5.48 13.29
CA ILE A 192 5.35 -4.17 12.75
C ILE A 192 4.44 -3.13 13.39
N THR A 193 5.02 -2.01 13.74
CA THR A 193 4.33 -0.87 14.36
C THR A 193 4.39 0.33 13.44
N PHE A 194 3.23 0.90 13.12
CA PHE A 194 3.08 2.19 12.47
C PHE A 194 2.63 3.20 13.54
N LYS A 195 3.32 4.33 13.65
CA LYS A 195 2.98 5.40 14.59
C LYS A 195 2.50 6.64 13.84
N GLU A 196 1.56 7.36 14.43
CA GLU A 196 1.13 8.67 13.93
C GLU A 196 2.32 9.63 13.73
N ALA A 197 3.31 9.58 14.61
CA ALA A 197 4.52 10.41 14.54
C ALA A 197 5.39 10.16 13.29
N MET A 198 5.20 9.04 12.58
CA MET A 198 5.88 8.77 11.30
C MET A 198 5.27 9.54 10.14
N GLN A 199 4.06 10.07 10.30
CA GLN A 199 3.33 10.74 9.23
C GLN A 199 3.99 12.07 8.87
N THR A 200 3.96 12.39 7.57
CA THR A 200 4.53 13.62 7.05
C THR A 200 3.69 14.16 5.90
N THR A 201 3.63 15.48 5.78
CA THR A 201 3.04 16.17 4.62
C THR A 201 4.03 16.36 3.48
N SER A 202 5.31 16.02 3.71
CA SER A 202 6.30 16.04 2.64
C SER A 202 6.06 14.90 1.67
N THR A 203 5.93 15.21 0.40
CA THR A 203 5.82 14.22 -0.68
C THR A 203 7.13 13.41 -0.83
N GLY A 204 7.02 12.20 -1.31
CA GLY A 204 8.12 11.33 -1.70
C GLY A 204 7.81 10.70 -3.04
N ASP A 205 8.76 9.94 -3.56
CA ASP A 205 8.51 9.05 -4.67
C ASP A 205 7.55 7.95 -4.22
N ASP A 206 6.62 7.57 -5.07
CA ASP A 206 5.81 6.37 -4.88
C ASP A 206 6.38 5.23 -5.73
N PHE A 207 6.11 3.99 -5.35
CA PHE A 207 6.51 2.81 -6.13
C PHE A 207 5.44 2.41 -7.14
N PHE A 208 4.38 3.19 -7.29
CA PHE A 208 3.37 2.93 -8.28
C PHE A 208 3.89 3.30 -9.67
N GLU A 209 3.72 2.39 -10.61
CA GLU A 209 4.00 2.66 -12.00
C GLU A 209 3.02 3.70 -12.54
N GLY A 210 3.51 4.86 -12.86
CA GLY A 210 2.75 5.91 -13.53
C GLY A 210 3.63 7.12 -13.77
N ASP A 211 3.44 7.76 -14.90
CA ASP A 211 3.95 9.10 -15.14
C ASP A 211 3.66 9.98 -13.94
N ILE A 212 4.64 10.79 -13.57
CA ILE A 212 4.56 11.83 -12.54
C ILE A 212 3.09 12.26 -12.40
N PHE A 213 2.46 11.89 -11.28
CA PHE A 213 1.14 12.38 -10.95
C PHE A 213 1.22 13.91 -10.95
N GLN A 214 0.78 14.53 -12.03
CA GLN A 214 0.39 15.92 -11.93
C GLN A 214 -0.87 15.89 -11.05
N PHE A 215 -0.69 16.10 -9.76
CA PHE A 215 -1.82 16.41 -8.91
C PHE A 215 -2.52 17.60 -9.54
N ASN A 216 -3.72 17.38 -10.05
CA ASN A 216 -4.56 18.48 -10.42
C ASN A 216 -4.92 19.20 -9.13
N GLU A 217 -4.31 20.35 -8.91
CA GLU A 217 -4.57 21.17 -7.75
C GLU A 217 -5.75 22.07 -8.03
N LEU A 218 -6.82 21.97 -7.24
CA LEU A 218 -7.88 22.96 -7.18
C LEU A 218 -7.61 23.89 -6.01
N GLU A 219 -7.15 25.09 -6.29
CA GLU A 219 -7.07 26.15 -5.29
C GLU A 219 -8.42 26.85 -5.15
N LEU A 220 -9.09 26.65 -4.02
CA LEU A 220 -10.29 27.41 -3.66
C LEU A 220 -9.89 28.66 -2.91
N ARG A 221 -10.23 29.82 -3.44
CA ARG A 221 -9.99 31.12 -2.82
C ARG A 221 -11.29 31.72 -2.34
N LEU A 222 -11.33 32.07 -1.07
CA LEU A 222 -12.41 32.85 -0.51
C LEU A 222 -12.04 34.34 -0.51
N SER A 223 -12.87 35.16 -1.15
CA SER A 223 -12.74 36.59 -1.10
C SER A 223 -14.09 37.24 -0.73
N ASN A 224 -14.06 38.39 -0.09
CA ASN A 224 -15.25 39.19 0.21
C ASN A 224 -15.51 40.31 -0.81
N GLY A 225 -15.00 40.13 -2.03
CA GLY A 225 -15.15 41.08 -3.14
C GLY A 225 -13.96 42.01 -3.32
N GLU A 226 -13.29 42.42 -2.27
CA GLU A 226 -12.12 43.30 -2.34
C GLU A 226 -10.87 42.73 -1.66
N ASN A 227 -11.07 41.84 -0.73
CA ASN A 227 -9.97 41.27 0.05
C ASN A 227 -9.95 39.73 -0.02
N TYR A 228 -8.76 39.19 -0.08
CA TYR A 228 -8.48 37.78 0.06
C TYR A 228 -8.62 37.37 1.54
N VAL A 229 -9.52 36.41 1.79
CA VAL A 229 -9.86 36.00 3.17
C VAL A 229 -9.22 34.64 3.53
N GLY A 230 -9.02 33.80 2.57
CA GLY A 230 -8.40 32.50 2.80
C GLY A 230 -8.33 31.62 1.54
N LYS A 231 -7.55 30.56 1.62
CA LYS A 231 -7.48 29.54 0.57
C LYS A 231 -7.38 28.14 1.15
N THR A 232 -7.83 27.17 0.39
CA THR A 232 -7.51 25.75 0.58
C THR A 232 -7.20 25.13 -0.77
N ASN A 233 -6.28 24.19 -0.78
CA ASN A 233 -5.90 23.43 -1.95
C ASN A 233 -6.46 22.02 -1.80
N ILE A 234 -7.12 21.53 -2.84
CA ILE A 234 -7.59 20.15 -2.96
C ILE A 234 -6.74 19.51 -4.04
N PHE A 235 -6.09 18.42 -3.69
CA PHE A 235 -5.29 17.63 -4.63
C PHE A 235 -6.09 16.38 -5.01
N PHE A 236 -6.08 15.99 -6.29
CA PHE A 236 -6.74 14.80 -6.82
C PHE A 236 -6.03 14.25 -8.07
#